data_d298c6fd73de5848805c1deb895615ab
#
_entry.id   d298c6fd73de5848805c1deb895615ab
#
_cell.length_a   1.000
_cell.length_b   1.000
_cell.length_c   1.000
_cell.angle_alpha   90.00
_cell.angle_beta   90.00
_cell.angle_gamma   90.00
#
_symmetry.space_group_name_H-M   'P 1'
#
loop_
_entity.id
_entity.type
_entity.pdbx_description
1 polymer ?
#
loop_
_entity_poly.entity_id
_entity_poly.type
_entity_poly.pdbx_seq_one_letter_code
_entity_poly.pdbx_strand_id
1 'polypeptide(L)'
;MSPRLTVFFIVEPPDYQVMACYLAASLREQFGDSVALVGYCPAHKLDLVHEQCKAVLAKLGCEVRPFTVEGRFDPPYPHGNKILATMEPRDTEFSCFMDSDILCLRPNDVANIVADGKVSLTPAAWMGWGDQDMWQVIYDIVGLPLPEDRIQLMKQKKNAKGKVPYFSSGLFSFPEQFRTADGKSFPQVWYDVAQIVDANPDIPQKRPYLDQMTLPLAIQKAGLDWNILPDTQHFILGGRQRGEPLPADREVYTVHYRKWPVLKEAGLSGLAKTLLEKHVGIKKMLLVMQDGDTSLETARAERRAKKARRQSEKNAADPSDMTPEGG
;
A
#
# COMPACT_ATOMS: atom_id res chain seq x y z
N MET A 1 29.17 9.63 0.05
CA MET A 1 28.73 8.76 1.17
C MET A 1 27.74 7.75 0.60
N SER A 2 27.78 6.51 1.07
CA SER A 2 26.78 5.52 0.66
C SER A 2 25.40 5.90 1.21
N PRO A 3 24.30 5.64 0.46
CA PRO A 3 22.95 5.92 0.93
C PRO A 3 22.64 5.18 2.24
N ARG A 4 21.99 5.86 3.19
CA ARG A 4 21.52 5.23 4.45
C ARG A 4 20.21 4.46 4.26
N LEU A 5 19.45 4.75 3.20
CA LEU A 5 18.14 4.20 2.93
C LEU A 5 18.06 3.58 1.54
N THR A 6 17.53 2.37 1.45
CA THR A 6 17.05 1.82 0.19
C THR A 6 15.52 1.99 0.13
N VAL A 7 15.03 2.69 -0.89
CA VAL A 7 13.61 2.67 -1.24
C VAL A 7 13.38 1.54 -2.24
N PHE A 8 12.44 0.66 -1.92
CA PHE A 8 12.10 -0.46 -2.79
C PHE A 8 10.60 -0.54 -3.06
N PHE A 9 10.25 -1.09 -4.22
CA PHE A 9 8.88 -1.12 -4.73
C PHE A 9 8.67 -2.29 -5.69
N ILE A 10 7.42 -2.59 -6.00
CA ILE A 10 7.06 -3.67 -6.92
C ILE A 10 7.08 -3.18 -8.37
N VAL A 11 7.71 -3.95 -9.26
CA VAL A 11 7.79 -3.70 -10.72
C VAL A 11 7.09 -4.84 -11.46
N GLU A 12 5.81 -5.00 -11.23
CA GLU A 12 5.03 -6.11 -11.78
C GLU A 12 4.20 -5.66 -12.99
N PRO A 13 4.31 -6.34 -14.16
CA PRO A 13 3.41 -6.10 -15.29
C PRO A 13 1.94 -6.42 -14.97
N PRO A 14 0.98 -5.77 -15.62
CA PRO A 14 1.16 -4.75 -16.65
C PRO A 14 1.36 -3.32 -16.12
N ASP A 15 0.67 -2.91 -15.07
CA ASP A 15 0.55 -1.50 -14.67
C ASP A 15 1.65 -1.03 -13.73
N TYR A 16 2.01 -1.85 -12.73
CA TYR A 16 3.00 -1.44 -11.71
C TYR A 16 4.39 -1.19 -12.28
N GLN A 17 4.79 -1.84 -13.39
CA GLN A 17 6.05 -1.54 -14.06
C GLN A 17 6.11 -0.09 -14.59
N VAL A 18 4.99 0.45 -15.07
CA VAL A 18 4.89 1.84 -15.56
C VAL A 18 4.82 2.82 -14.40
N MET A 19 4.01 2.50 -13.38
CA MET A 19 3.90 3.29 -12.16
C MET A 19 5.24 3.41 -11.44
N ALA A 20 6.00 2.30 -11.35
CA ALA A 20 7.35 2.26 -10.78
C ALA A 20 8.33 3.24 -11.48
N CYS A 21 8.21 3.43 -12.80
CA CYS A 21 9.02 4.40 -13.52
C CYS A 21 8.73 5.85 -13.07
N TYR A 22 7.47 6.20 -12.84
CA TYR A 22 7.09 7.51 -12.34
C TYR A 22 7.49 7.71 -10.88
N LEU A 23 7.30 6.68 -10.03
CA LEU A 23 7.78 6.69 -8.65
C LEU A 23 9.29 6.92 -8.61
N ALA A 24 10.07 6.11 -9.34
CA ALA A 24 11.54 6.21 -9.35
C ALA A 24 12.03 7.59 -9.84
N ALA A 25 11.41 8.17 -10.88
CA ALA A 25 11.73 9.51 -11.35
C ALA A 25 11.42 10.57 -10.27
N SER A 26 10.32 10.46 -9.56
CA SER A 26 9.96 11.36 -8.48
C SER A 26 10.89 11.21 -7.26
N LEU A 27 11.33 10.00 -6.94
CA LEU A 27 12.31 9.74 -5.89
C LEU A 27 13.66 10.39 -6.22
N ARG A 28 14.14 10.28 -7.47
CA ARG A 28 15.37 10.97 -7.89
C ARG A 28 15.26 12.48 -7.84
N GLU A 29 14.08 13.03 -8.14
CA GLU A 29 13.85 14.47 -8.00
C GLU A 29 13.91 14.94 -6.56
N GLN A 30 13.25 14.19 -5.64
CA GLN A 30 12.99 14.70 -4.29
C GLN A 30 14.02 14.23 -3.25
N PHE A 31 14.73 13.14 -3.49
CA PHE A 31 15.77 12.61 -2.60
C PHE A 31 17.16 12.58 -3.24
N GLY A 32 17.28 12.75 -4.56
CA GLY A 32 18.55 12.65 -5.26
C GLY A 32 19.22 11.30 -5.04
N ASP A 33 20.54 11.35 -4.77
CA ASP A 33 21.36 10.17 -4.48
C ASP A 33 21.42 9.80 -2.99
N SER A 34 20.65 10.47 -2.13
CA SER A 34 20.56 10.13 -0.71
C SER A 34 19.86 8.80 -0.45
N VAL A 35 19.16 8.24 -1.45
CA VAL A 35 18.50 6.95 -1.40
C VAL A 35 18.97 6.02 -2.53
N ALA A 36 19.17 4.75 -2.19
CA ALA A 36 19.28 3.68 -3.19
C ALA A 36 17.87 3.26 -3.66
N LEU A 37 17.73 2.82 -4.91
CA LEU A 37 16.47 2.36 -5.47
C LEU A 37 16.58 0.90 -5.91
N VAL A 38 15.62 0.07 -5.51
CA VAL A 38 15.50 -1.34 -5.95
C VAL A 38 14.05 -1.61 -6.34
N GLY A 39 13.84 -2.10 -7.55
CA GLY A 39 12.57 -2.63 -8.01
C GLY A 39 12.51 -4.15 -7.82
N TYR A 40 11.41 -4.69 -7.32
CA TYR A 40 11.22 -6.13 -7.19
C TYR A 40 10.10 -6.64 -8.09
N CYS A 41 10.37 -7.73 -8.82
CA CYS A 41 9.39 -8.38 -9.68
C CYS A 41 9.27 -9.86 -9.32
N PRO A 42 8.06 -10.45 -9.24
CA PRO A 42 7.91 -11.90 -9.13
C PRO A 42 8.74 -12.61 -10.20
N ALA A 43 9.54 -13.60 -9.81
CA ALA A 43 10.52 -14.24 -10.69
C ALA A 43 9.91 -14.72 -12.02
N HIS A 44 8.73 -15.34 -11.98
CA HIS A 44 8.01 -15.84 -13.17
C HIS A 44 7.46 -14.72 -14.08
N LYS A 45 7.53 -13.45 -13.66
CA LYS A 45 7.09 -12.28 -14.45
C LYS A 45 8.23 -11.37 -14.88
N LEU A 46 9.47 -11.66 -14.47
CA LEU A 46 10.61 -10.79 -14.75
C LEU A 46 10.84 -10.55 -16.24
N ASP A 47 10.71 -11.62 -17.05
CA ASP A 47 10.87 -11.54 -18.50
C ASP A 47 9.71 -10.82 -19.21
N LEU A 48 8.57 -10.65 -18.51
CA LEU A 48 7.42 -9.90 -19.00
C LEU A 48 7.54 -8.40 -18.73
N VAL A 49 8.51 -7.96 -17.92
CA VAL A 49 8.78 -6.52 -17.70
C VAL A 49 9.29 -5.93 -19.01
N HIS A 50 8.56 -4.93 -19.52
CA HIS A 50 8.85 -4.32 -20.80
C HIS A 50 10.22 -3.63 -20.80
N GLU A 51 10.98 -3.79 -21.90
CA GLU A 51 12.35 -3.29 -22.04
C GLU A 51 12.46 -1.78 -21.84
N GLN A 52 11.45 -0.99 -22.23
CA GLN A 52 11.43 0.44 -21.95
C GLN A 52 11.38 0.72 -20.44
N CYS A 53 10.61 -0.06 -19.66
CA CYS A 53 10.56 0.09 -18.20
C CYS A 53 11.89 -0.27 -17.57
N LYS A 54 12.53 -1.37 -17.99
CA LYS A 54 13.88 -1.75 -17.54
C LYS A 54 14.90 -0.66 -17.84
N ALA A 55 14.90 -0.14 -19.08
CA ALA A 55 15.81 0.93 -19.49
C ALA A 55 15.60 2.25 -18.72
N VAL A 56 14.34 2.62 -18.44
CA VAL A 56 14.00 3.79 -17.63
C VAL A 56 14.51 3.63 -16.20
N LEU A 57 14.20 2.49 -15.56
CA LEU A 57 14.61 2.21 -14.19
C LEU A 57 16.14 2.18 -14.06
N ALA A 58 16.83 1.55 -15.02
CA ALA A 58 18.29 1.53 -15.06
C ALA A 58 18.90 2.94 -15.15
N LYS A 59 18.34 3.83 -16.00
CA LYS A 59 18.77 5.24 -16.07
C LYS A 59 18.59 6.00 -14.77
N LEU A 60 17.57 5.61 -13.98
CA LEU A 60 17.31 6.17 -12.66
C LEU A 60 18.14 5.50 -11.54
N GLY A 61 19.09 4.63 -11.90
CA GLY A 61 19.91 3.89 -10.94
C GLY A 61 19.09 2.93 -10.09
N CYS A 62 18.03 2.37 -10.66
CA CYS A 62 17.17 1.38 -10.03
C CYS A 62 17.36 0.01 -10.70
N GLU A 63 17.90 -0.94 -9.97
CA GLU A 63 17.99 -2.34 -10.39
C GLU A 63 16.64 -3.03 -10.20
N VAL A 64 16.25 -3.89 -11.15
CA VAL A 64 15.06 -4.74 -11.01
C VAL A 64 15.51 -6.15 -10.66
N ARG A 65 15.14 -6.63 -9.47
CA ARG A 65 15.51 -7.93 -8.91
C ARG A 65 14.31 -8.88 -8.86
N PRO A 66 14.49 -10.16 -9.13
CA PRO A 66 13.45 -11.15 -8.94
C PRO A 66 13.25 -11.48 -7.45
N PHE A 67 12.04 -11.92 -7.09
CA PHE A 67 11.75 -12.59 -5.83
C PHE A 67 10.78 -13.76 -6.03
N THR A 68 10.81 -14.74 -5.13
CA THR A 68 10.02 -15.96 -5.23
C THR A 68 8.64 -15.78 -4.60
N VAL A 69 7.59 -16.15 -5.34
CA VAL A 69 6.19 -16.12 -4.86
C VAL A 69 5.58 -17.53 -4.78
N GLU A 70 6.13 -18.49 -5.50
CA GLU A 70 5.65 -19.88 -5.59
C GLU A 70 5.66 -20.56 -4.21
N GLY A 71 4.52 -21.12 -3.82
CA GLY A 71 4.35 -21.81 -2.55
C GLY A 71 4.37 -20.92 -1.31
N ARG A 72 4.43 -19.60 -1.46
CA ARG A 72 4.47 -18.67 -0.33
C ARG A 72 3.10 -18.39 0.28
N PHE A 73 2.07 -18.29 -0.54
CA PHE A 73 0.67 -18.15 -0.12
C PHE A 73 -0.22 -19.12 -0.92
N ASP A 74 -1.14 -19.81 -0.25
CA ASP A 74 -2.10 -20.70 -0.88
C ASP A 74 -3.55 -20.33 -0.45
N PRO A 75 -4.44 -19.93 -1.39
CA PRO A 75 -4.15 -19.61 -2.79
C PRO A 75 -3.20 -18.41 -2.93
N PRO A 76 -2.64 -18.13 -4.13
CA PRO A 76 -1.76 -16.98 -4.36
C PRO A 76 -2.37 -15.66 -3.88
N TYR A 77 -1.54 -14.81 -3.25
CA TYR A 77 -1.96 -13.53 -2.67
C TYR A 77 -1.13 -12.37 -3.26
N PRO A 78 -1.56 -11.74 -4.38
CA PRO A 78 -0.78 -10.70 -5.06
C PRO A 78 -0.45 -9.47 -4.19
N HIS A 79 -1.36 -9.05 -3.28
CA HIS A 79 -1.04 -7.97 -2.33
C HIS A 79 0.05 -8.37 -1.31
N GLY A 80 0.25 -9.66 -1.09
CA GLY A 80 1.34 -10.20 -0.27
C GLY A 80 2.72 -10.10 -0.94
N ASN A 81 2.81 -9.77 -2.23
CA ASN A 81 4.08 -9.56 -2.92
C ASN A 81 4.96 -8.52 -2.21
N LYS A 82 4.37 -7.50 -1.58
CA LYS A 82 5.12 -6.54 -0.77
C LYS A 82 5.77 -7.19 0.47
N ILE A 83 5.10 -8.13 1.14
CA ILE A 83 5.66 -8.88 2.28
C ILE A 83 6.86 -9.70 1.79
N LEU A 84 6.69 -10.40 0.66
CA LEU A 84 7.73 -11.26 0.09
C LEU A 84 8.94 -10.45 -0.39
N ALA A 85 8.72 -9.35 -1.13
CA ALA A 85 9.78 -8.45 -1.55
C ALA A 85 10.49 -7.78 -0.37
N THR A 86 9.79 -7.57 0.75
CA THR A 86 10.38 -7.00 1.97
C THR A 86 11.41 -7.97 2.58
N MET A 87 11.26 -9.29 2.39
CA MET A 87 12.22 -10.29 2.90
C MET A 87 13.55 -10.34 2.13
N GLU A 88 13.60 -9.78 0.92
CA GLU A 88 14.86 -9.71 0.14
C GLU A 88 15.84 -8.75 0.83
N PRO A 89 17.11 -9.13 1.03
CA PRO A 89 18.06 -8.32 1.78
C PRO A 89 18.54 -7.09 1.01
N ARG A 90 18.88 -6.03 1.74
CA ARG A 90 19.47 -4.79 1.23
C ARG A 90 20.63 -4.36 2.11
N ASP A 91 21.58 -3.61 1.52
CA ASP A 91 22.86 -3.29 2.17
C ASP A 91 22.86 -1.93 2.91
N THR A 92 21.73 -1.27 3.01
CA THR A 92 21.59 0.02 3.71
C THR A 92 21.16 -0.15 5.16
N GLU A 93 21.30 0.92 5.95
CA GLU A 93 20.91 0.94 7.36
C GLU A 93 19.40 0.77 7.53
N PHE A 94 18.64 1.41 6.66
CA PHE A 94 17.18 1.33 6.62
C PHE A 94 16.68 0.88 5.25
N SER A 95 15.51 0.27 5.26
CA SER A 95 14.73 -0.02 4.06
C SER A 95 13.37 0.64 4.14
N CYS A 96 12.90 1.20 3.03
CA CYS A 96 11.57 1.80 2.90
C CYS A 96 10.83 1.16 1.73
N PHE A 97 9.73 0.51 2.02
CA PHE A 97 8.77 0.11 0.99
C PHE A 97 7.90 1.28 0.58
N MET A 98 7.71 1.46 -0.72
CA MET A 98 6.70 2.35 -1.27
C MET A 98 5.88 1.62 -2.33
N ASP A 99 4.55 1.70 -2.25
CA ASP A 99 3.68 1.20 -3.33
C ASP A 99 4.01 1.95 -4.63
N SER A 100 4.07 1.24 -5.75
CA SER A 100 4.50 1.79 -7.05
C SER A 100 3.61 2.91 -7.57
N ASP A 101 2.40 3.01 -7.06
CA ASP A 101 1.41 4.06 -7.31
C ASP A 101 1.50 5.24 -6.32
N ILE A 102 2.72 5.50 -5.82
CA ILE A 102 3.07 6.72 -5.08
C ILE A 102 3.81 7.70 -6.01
N LEU A 103 3.61 8.99 -5.80
CA LEU A 103 4.37 10.07 -6.43
C LEU A 103 4.91 11.00 -5.35
N CYS A 104 6.23 11.24 -5.35
CA CYS A 104 6.88 12.21 -4.47
C CYS A 104 6.75 13.61 -5.08
N LEU A 105 6.30 14.59 -4.30
CA LEU A 105 5.93 15.92 -4.76
C LEU A 105 6.93 17.01 -4.36
N ARG A 106 7.64 16.82 -3.25
CA ARG A 106 8.53 17.82 -2.64
C ARG A 106 9.84 17.21 -2.17
N PRO A 107 10.94 17.99 -2.14
CA PRO A 107 12.18 17.57 -1.48
C PRO A 107 11.90 17.06 -0.07
N ASN A 108 12.50 15.93 0.26
CA ASN A 108 12.32 15.29 1.57
C ASN A 108 13.66 14.76 2.06
N ASP A 109 13.82 14.70 3.38
CA ASP A 109 14.98 14.12 4.03
C ASP A 109 14.69 12.67 4.48
N VAL A 110 15.70 11.82 4.40
CA VAL A 110 15.63 10.44 4.92
C VAL A 110 15.24 10.44 6.39
N ALA A 111 15.76 11.38 7.19
CA ALA A 111 15.43 11.50 8.62
C ALA A 111 13.93 11.73 8.91
N ASN A 112 13.18 12.23 7.93
CA ASN A 112 11.74 12.44 8.09
C ASN A 112 10.90 11.16 7.95
N ILE A 113 11.51 10.07 7.44
CA ILE A 113 10.79 8.83 7.13
C ILE A 113 11.42 7.58 7.76
N VAL A 114 12.51 7.73 8.54
CA VAL A 114 13.14 6.65 9.28
C VAL A 114 13.27 7.00 10.76
N ALA A 115 13.36 6.02 11.63
CA ALA A 115 13.68 6.20 13.05
C ALA A 115 14.45 4.97 13.57
N ASP A 116 15.47 5.20 14.37
CA ASP A 116 16.30 4.16 14.95
C ASP A 116 15.47 3.22 15.81
N GLY A 117 15.62 1.92 15.60
CA GLY A 117 14.92 0.88 16.36
C GLY A 117 13.40 0.83 16.18
N LYS A 118 12.84 1.56 15.21
CA LYS A 118 11.39 1.66 14.99
C LYS A 118 11.00 1.36 13.54
N VAL A 119 9.76 0.96 13.35
CA VAL A 119 9.11 0.95 12.03
C VAL A 119 8.37 2.27 11.86
N SER A 120 8.77 3.06 10.86
CA SER A 120 8.10 4.33 10.55
C SER A 120 7.01 4.10 9.50
N LEU A 121 5.79 4.57 9.77
CA LEU A 121 4.63 4.34 8.91
C LEU A 121 3.51 5.33 9.25
N THR A 122 2.52 5.42 8.37
CA THR A 122 1.37 6.28 8.59
C THR A 122 0.13 5.48 9.00
N PRO A 123 -0.79 6.04 9.79
CA PRO A 123 -2.09 5.43 10.00
C PRO A 123 -2.79 5.15 8.67
N ALA A 124 -3.60 4.11 8.59
CA ALA A 124 -4.42 3.87 7.42
C ALA A 124 -5.47 4.97 7.22
N ALA A 125 -5.94 5.16 5.98
CA ALA A 125 -7.00 6.14 5.72
C ALA A 125 -8.28 5.83 6.51
N TRP A 126 -8.66 4.57 6.52
CA TRP A 126 -9.73 3.97 7.31
C TRP A 126 -9.45 2.48 7.50
N MET A 127 -10.17 1.87 8.40
CA MET A 127 -10.10 0.41 8.55
C MET A 127 -10.94 -0.24 7.45
N GLY A 128 -10.24 -0.78 6.45
CA GLY A 128 -10.89 -1.45 5.31
C GLY A 128 -11.45 -2.82 5.68
N TRP A 129 -10.78 -3.52 6.57
CA TRP A 129 -11.24 -4.75 7.18
C TRP A 129 -12.02 -4.42 8.47
N GLY A 130 -13.23 -4.94 8.61
CA GLY A 130 -14.29 -4.20 9.30
C GLY A 130 -14.72 -4.59 10.67
N ASP A 131 -14.39 -5.74 11.22
CA ASP A 131 -14.98 -6.09 12.53
C ASP A 131 -14.01 -5.82 13.68
N GLN A 132 -14.30 -4.77 14.47
CA GLN A 132 -13.44 -4.38 15.58
C GLN A 132 -13.39 -5.40 16.71
N ASP A 133 -14.40 -6.24 16.85
CA ASP A 133 -14.46 -7.28 17.86
C ASP A 133 -13.51 -8.44 17.54
N MET A 134 -13.13 -8.57 16.26
CA MET A 134 -12.19 -9.59 15.81
C MET A 134 -10.72 -9.27 16.11
N TRP A 135 -10.36 -8.04 16.50
CA TRP A 135 -8.97 -7.72 16.80
C TRP A 135 -8.41 -8.54 17.97
N GLN A 136 -9.20 -8.76 19.02
CA GLN A 136 -8.77 -9.61 20.13
C GLN A 136 -8.43 -11.02 19.63
N VAL A 137 -9.30 -11.60 18.79
CA VAL A 137 -9.10 -12.94 18.21
C VAL A 137 -7.82 -13.00 17.39
N ILE A 138 -7.54 -11.96 16.55
CA ILE A 138 -6.33 -11.92 15.73
C ILE A 138 -5.08 -11.84 16.59
N TYR A 139 -5.10 -11.03 17.64
CA TYR A 139 -3.97 -10.91 18.57
C TYR A 139 -3.74 -12.22 19.35
N ASP A 140 -4.82 -12.87 19.82
CA ASP A 140 -4.76 -14.14 20.53
C ASP A 140 -4.16 -15.27 19.67
N ILE A 141 -4.56 -15.36 18.40
CA ILE A 141 -4.05 -16.36 17.44
C ILE A 141 -2.53 -16.21 17.23
N VAL A 142 -2.04 -14.97 17.22
CA VAL A 142 -0.60 -14.69 17.07
C VAL A 142 0.15 -14.83 18.40
N GLY A 143 -0.58 -14.96 19.52
CA GLY A 143 -0.03 -15.05 20.88
C GLY A 143 0.51 -13.71 21.37
N LEU A 144 -0.22 -12.64 21.11
CA LEU A 144 0.11 -11.27 21.50
C LEU A 144 -1.01 -10.65 22.35
N PRO A 145 -0.69 -9.81 23.35
CA PRO A 145 -1.70 -8.99 24.01
C PRO A 145 -2.21 -7.91 23.05
N LEU A 146 -3.52 -7.64 23.08
CA LEU A 146 -4.09 -6.52 22.36
C LEU A 146 -3.50 -5.20 22.93
N PRO A 147 -2.88 -4.33 22.11
CA PRO A 147 -2.26 -3.11 22.62
C PRO A 147 -3.32 -2.18 23.25
N GLU A 148 -2.93 -1.49 24.31
CA GLU A 148 -3.78 -0.47 24.95
C GLU A 148 -3.83 0.82 24.14
N ASP A 149 -2.78 1.10 23.39
CA ASP A 149 -2.67 2.28 22.53
C ASP A 149 -3.82 2.35 21.54
N ARG A 150 -4.28 3.58 21.29
CA ARG A 150 -5.29 3.87 20.26
C ARG A 150 -4.79 4.99 19.38
N ILE A 151 -4.94 4.82 18.08
CA ILE A 151 -4.52 5.80 17.07
C ILE A 151 -5.72 6.39 16.31
N GLN A 152 -5.53 7.60 15.79
CA GLN A 152 -6.49 8.20 14.87
C GLN A 152 -6.14 7.78 13.43
N LEU A 153 -7.13 7.25 12.69
CA LEU A 153 -6.96 6.99 11.27
C LEU A 153 -7.05 8.31 10.48
N MET A 154 -6.35 8.41 9.35
CA MET A 154 -6.22 9.68 8.59
C MET A 154 -7.55 10.35 8.24
N LYS A 155 -8.57 9.55 7.87
CA LYS A 155 -9.90 10.06 7.46
C LYS A 155 -10.97 9.92 8.53
N GLN A 156 -10.55 9.66 9.76
CA GLN A 156 -11.44 9.59 10.90
C GLN A 156 -11.83 11.00 11.35
N LYS A 157 -13.05 11.18 11.84
CA LYS A 157 -13.46 12.46 12.43
C LYS A 157 -12.57 12.81 13.61
N LYS A 158 -12.15 14.06 13.71
CA LYS A 158 -11.17 14.56 14.70
C LYS A 158 -11.47 14.16 16.14
N ASN A 159 -12.75 14.05 16.50
CA ASN A 159 -13.21 13.71 17.86
C ASN A 159 -13.73 12.26 17.98
N ALA A 160 -13.47 11.41 16.99
CA ALA A 160 -13.89 10.02 17.05
C ALA A 160 -12.98 9.22 17.98
N LYS A 161 -13.52 8.18 18.62
CA LYS A 161 -12.75 7.27 19.46
C LYS A 161 -11.60 6.64 18.66
N GLY A 162 -10.40 6.66 19.19
CA GLY A 162 -9.23 6.03 18.59
C GLY A 162 -9.44 4.53 18.32
N LYS A 163 -8.73 4.01 17.37
CA LYS A 163 -8.79 2.61 16.91
C LYS A 163 -7.55 1.84 17.37
N VAL A 164 -7.67 0.52 17.43
CA VAL A 164 -6.50 -0.37 17.51
C VAL A 164 -5.50 0.05 16.42
N PRO A 165 -4.19 0.06 16.70
CA PRO A 165 -3.19 0.45 15.72
C PRO A 165 -3.40 -0.26 14.38
N TYR A 166 -3.66 0.52 13.35
CA TYR A 166 -3.90 0.04 11.99
C TYR A 166 -3.28 1.01 11.00
N PHE A 167 -2.30 0.53 10.25
CA PHE A 167 -1.43 1.35 9.43
C PHE A 167 -1.61 1.08 7.94
N SER A 168 -1.20 2.06 7.14
CA SER A 168 -1.05 1.85 5.70
C SER A 168 0.21 1.02 5.44
N SER A 169 0.08 -0.04 4.66
CA SER A 169 1.22 -0.82 4.17
C SER A 169 1.79 -0.28 2.85
N GLY A 170 1.33 0.88 2.40
CA GLY A 170 1.78 1.48 1.14
C GLY A 170 3.06 2.29 1.26
N LEU A 171 3.40 2.75 2.48
CA LEU A 171 4.68 3.38 2.80
C LEU A 171 5.04 3.02 4.23
N PHE A 172 6.17 2.34 4.40
CA PHE A 172 6.76 2.06 5.71
C PHE A 172 8.26 1.86 5.58
N SER A 173 9.01 2.27 6.61
CA SER A 173 10.45 2.03 6.69
C SER A 173 10.80 1.29 7.98
N PHE A 174 11.90 0.55 7.95
CA PHE A 174 12.37 -0.26 9.07
C PHE A 174 13.89 -0.39 9.06
N PRO A 175 14.53 -0.65 10.23
CA PRO A 175 15.96 -0.90 10.31
C PRO A 175 16.30 -2.26 9.69
N GLU A 176 17.10 -2.28 8.64
CA GLU A 176 17.42 -3.49 7.84
C GLU A 176 18.22 -4.52 8.67
N GLN A 177 19.08 -4.04 9.55
CA GLN A 177 19.95 -4.90 10.35
C GLN A 177 19.31 -5.40 11.65
N PHE A 178 18.06 -5.01 11.92
CA PHE A 178 17.36 -5.50 13.10
C PHE A 178 17.20 -7.02 13.08
N ARG A 179 17.43 -7.64 14.24
CA ARG A 179 17.19 -9.06 14.46
C ARG A 179 16.53 -9.27 15.83
N THR A 180 15.56 -10.16 15.87
CA THR A 180 14.95 -10.66 17.10
C THR A 180 15.95 -11.52 17.88
N ALA A 181 15.63 -11.88 19.12
CA ALA A 181 16.47 -12.76 19.96
C ALA A 181 16.70 -14.15 19.32
N ASP A 182 15.75 -14.64 18.52
CA ASP A 182 15.86 -15.88 17.74
C ASP A 182 16.45 -15.67 16.33
N GLY A 183 17.01 -14.49 16.06
CA GLY A 183 17.78 -14.19 14.85
C GLY A 183 16.95 -13.82 13.62
N LYS A 184 15.62 -13.71 13.73
CA LYS A 184 14.75 -13.33 12.60
C LYS A 184 14.83 -11.84 12.31
N SER A 185 14.81 -11.48 11.03
CA SER A 185 14.60 -10.09 10.61
C SER A 185 13.13 -9.68 10.80
N PHE A 186 12.87 -8.37 10.87
CA PHE A 186 11.49 -7.86 10.90
C PHE A 186 10.63 -8.39 9.73
N PRO A 187 11.11 -8.40 8.48
CA PRO A 187 10.36 -8.99 7.37
C PRO A 187 9.98 -10.47 7.55
N GLN A 188 10.88 -11.28 8.11
CA GLN A 188 10.59 -12.69 8.40
C GLN A 188 9.50 -12.83 9.46
N VAL A 189 9.53 -12.00 10.51
CA VAL A 189 8.48 -11.98 11.52
C VAL A 189 7.14 -11.57 10.88
N TRP A 190 7.15 -10.58 9.98
CA TRP A 190 5.91 -10.16 9.30
C TRP A 190 5.35 -11.27 8.41
N TYR A 191 6.19 -11.96 7.65
CA TYR A 191 5.76 -13.10 6.86
C TYR A 191 5.16 -14.22 7.73
N ASP A 192 5.81 -14.59 8.83
CA ASP A 192 5.33 -15.63 9.75
C ASP A 192 3.97 -15.25 10.35
N VAL A 193 3.80 -14.01 10.80
CA VAL A 193 2.52 -13.49 11.31
C VAL A 193 1.44 -13.52 10.23
N ALA A 194 1.78 -13.13 8.99
CA ALA A 194 0.85 -13.17 7.87
C ALA A 194 0.39 -14.61 7.57
N GLN A 195 1.31 -15.59 7.62
CA GLN A 195 0.97 -17.00 7.44
C GLN A 195 0.02 -17.52 8.54
N ILE A 196 0.28 -17.18 9.81
CA ILE A 196 -0.58 -17.59 10.93
C ILE A 196 -2.01 -17.04 10.75
N VAL A 197 -2.13 -15.76 10.45
CA VAL A 197 -3.43 -15.11 10.27
C VAL A 197 -4.14 -15.62 9.00
N ASP A 198 -3.39 -15.81 7.92
CA ASP A 198 -3.96 -16.27 6.64
C ASP A 198 -4.50 -17.72 6.73
N ALA A 199 -3.79 -18.60 7.42
CA ALA A 199 -4.20 -19.99 7.61
C ALA A 199 -5.43 -20.15 8.51
N ASN A 200 -5.79 -19.14 9.32
CA ASN A 200 -6.89 -19.28 10.26
C ASN A 200 -8.25 -19.07 9.59
N PRO A 201 -9.15 -20.10 9.57
CA PRO A 201 -10.45 -20.00 8.92
C PRO A 201 -11.45 -19.08 9.65
N ASP A 202 -11.25 -18.83 10.94
CA ASP A 202 -12.18 -18.05 11.77
C ASP A 202 -12.07 -16.54 11.49
N ILE A 203 -11.02 -16.11 10.77
CA ILE A 203 -10.86 -14.70 10.37
C ILE A 203 -11.48 -14.51 8.98
N PRO A 204 -12.67 -13.90 8.87
CA PRO A 204 -13.35 -13.72 7.60
C PRO A 204 -12.75 -12.60 6.80
N GLN A 205 -12.82 -12.68 5.47
CA GLN A 205 -12.50 -11.59 4.53
C GLN A 205 -11.13 -10.91 4.78
N LYS A 206 -10.16 -11.63 5.34
CA LYS A 206 -8.83 -11.12 5.65
C LYS A 206 -8.08 -10.65 4.39
N ARG A 207 -8.25 -11.32 3.28
CA ARG A 207 -7.76 -10.84 1.99
C ARG A 207 -8.81 -9.88 1.35
N PRO A 208 -8.39 -8.74 0.81
CA PRO A 208 -7.04 -8.29 0.45
C PRO A 208 -6.30 -7.48 1.53
N TYR A 209 -6.75 -7.44 2.78
CA TYR A 209 -6.22 -6.57 3.85
C TYR A 209 -5.16 -7.23 4.73
N LEU A 210 -4.74 -8.45 4.42
CA LEU A 210 -3.85 -9.25 5.26
C LEU A 210 -2.50 -8.56 5.54
N ASP A 211 -1.94 -7.88 4.54
CA ASP A 211 -0.72 -7.09 4.69
C ASP A 211 -0.87 -5.95 5.71
N GLN A 212 -1.99 -5.22 5.66
CA GLN A 212 -2.26 -4.15 6.61
C GLN A 212 -2.64 -4.65 8.01
N MET A 213 -3.42 -5.74 8.06
CA MET A 213 -3.84 -6.34 9.34
C MET A 213 -2.65 -6.84 10.15
N THR A 214 -1.72 -7.50 9.48
CA THR A 214 -0.60 -8.20 10.12
C THR A 214 0.60 -7.31 10.41
N LEU A 215 0.70 -6.14 9.80
CA LEU A 215 1.82 -5.22 9.99
C LEU A 215 1.99 -4.76 11.45
N PRO A 216 0.97 -4.24 12.16
CA PRO A 216 1.10 -3.86 13.57
C PRO A 216 1.42 -5.05 14.48
N LEU A 217 0.84 -6.24 14.20
CA LEU A 217 1.15 -7.44 14.97
C LEU A 217 2.61 -7.87 14.78
N ALA A 218 3.12 -7.78 13.57
CA ALA A 218 4.51 -8.11 13.27
C ALA A 218 5.50 -7.16 13.97
N ILE A 219 5.19 -5.87 14.00
CA ILE A 219 5.99 -4.88 14.73
C ILE A 219 6.06 -5.23 16.21
N GLN A 220 4.92 -5.48 16.84
CA GLN A 220 4.84 -5.87 18.25
C GLN A 220 5.54 -7.21 18.51
N LYS A 221 5.33 -8.22 17.65
CA LYS A 221 5.95 -9.54 17.79
C LYS A 221 7.46 -9.51 17.64
N ALA A 222 7.96 -8.62 16.80
CA ALA A 222 9.40 -8.38 16.65
C ALA A 222 10.01 -7.65 17.87
N GLY A 223 9.21 -7.04 18.73
CA GLY A 223 9.68 -6.19 19.82
C GLY A 223 10.15 -4.82 19.35
N LEU A 224 9.67 -4.36 18.19
CA LEU A 224 9.90 -3.03 17.65
C LEU A 224 8.77 -2.09 18.08
N ASP A 225 9.10 -0.81 18.16
CA ASP A 225 8.11 0.25 18.28
C ASP A 225 7.71 0.77 16.88
N TRP A 226 6.58 1.47 16.82
CA TRP A 226 6.21 2.27 15.64
C TRP A 226 6.56 3.75 15.82
N ASN A 227 6.98 4.36 14.74
CA ASN A 227 7.13 5.80 14.59
C ASN A 227 6.02 6.30 13.66
N ILE A 228 5.01 6.97 14.23
CA ILE A 228 3.85 7.44 13.45
C ILE A 228 4.23 8.68 12.66
N LEU A 229 4.32 8.54 11.34
CA LEU A 229 4.56 9.63 10.43
C LEU A 229 3.29 10.47 10.21
N PRO A 230 3.41 11.77 9.98
CA PRO A 230 2.27 12.60 9.58
C PRO A 230 1.70 12.12 8.24
N ASP A 231 0.40 12.28 8.03
CA ASP A 231 -0.29 11.87 6.81
C ASP A 231 0.24 12.57 5.54
N THR A 232 0.93 13.69 5.69
CA THR A 232 1.62 14.39 4.59
C THR A 232 2.79 13.60 4.01
N GLN A 233 3.35 12.64 4.74
CA GLN A 233 4.38 11.71 4.22
C GLN A 233 3.77 10.59 3.36
N HIS A 234 2.48 10.34 3.45
CA HIS A 234 1.78 9.34 2.66
C HIS A 234 0.32 9.72 2.45
N PHE A 235 0.08 10.79 1.71
CA PHE A 235 -1.27 11.33 1.51
C PHE A 235 -2.07 10.50 0.51
N ILE A 236 -3.15 9.87 0.99
CA ILE A 236 -3.95 8.95 0.18
C ILE A 236 -5.00 9.73 -0.62
N LEU A 237 -4.81 9.81 -1.94
CA LEU A 237 -5.80 10.32 -2.88
C LEU A 237 -6.94 9.32 -3.08
N GLY A 238 -8.10 9.79 -3.47
CA GLY A 238 -9.23 8.93 -3.82
C GLY A 238 -10.25 8.75 -2.68
N GLY A 239 -11.21 7.87 -2.89
CA GLY A 239 -12.37 7.76 -2.02
C GLY A 239 -13.21 9.04 -2.02
N ARG A 240 -13.51 9.59 -0.85
CA ARG A 240 -14.28 10.85 -0.73
C ARG A 240 -13.51 12.10 -1.20
N GLN A 241 -12.18 12.01 -1.28
CA GLN A 241 -11.32 13.12 -1.74
C GLN A 241 -10.92 12.97 -3.22
N ARG A 242 -11.56 12.08 -3.96
CA ARG A 242 -11.32 11.94 -5.40
C ARG A 242 -11.73 13.22 -6.11
N GLY A 243 -10.76 13.83 -6.83
CA GLY A 243 -10.97 15.10 -7.53
C GLY A 243 -10.84 16.36 -6.67
N GLU A 244 -10.64 16.23 -5.35
CA GLU A 244 -10.34 17.38 -4.50
C GLU A 244 -8.86 17.80 -4.65
N PRO A 245 -8.56 19.10 -4.57
CA PRO A 245 -7.20 19.59 -4.58
C PRO A 245 -6.45 19.12 -3.32
N LEU A 246 -5.13 19.11 -3.38
CA LEU A 246 -4.31 18.89 -2.18
C LEU A 246 -4.59 20.00 -1.15
N PRO A 247 -4.51 19.70 0.17
CA PRO A 247 -4.71 20.68 1.21
C PRO A 247 -3.71 21.83 1.05
N ALA A 248 -4.22 23.09 1.09
CA ALA A 248 -3.39 24.29 0.92
C ALA A 248 -2.68 24.71 2.23
N ASP A 249 -3.13 24.21 3.36
CA ASP A 249 -2.68 24.56 4.72
C ASP A 249 -1.50 23.73 5.21
N ARG A 250 -1.05 22.73 4.46
CA ARG A 250 0.05 21.85 4.84
C ARG A 250 0.79 21.28 3.63
N GLU A 251 2.07 20.99 3.84
CA GLU A 251 2.94 20.48 2.79
C GLU A 251 2.81 18.96 2.64
N VAL A 252 2.28 18.52 1.51
CA VAL A 252 2.19 17.10 1.16
C VAL A 252 3.48 16.67 0.44
N TYR A 253 4.21 15.72 1.01
CA TYR A 253 5.47 15.20 0.45
C TYR A 253 5.25 14.10 -0.56
N THR A 254 4.33 13.16 -0.27
CA THR A 254 3.98 12.10 -1.21
C THR A 254 2.47 11.92 -1.31
N VAL A 255 2.04 11.48 -2.49
CA VAL A 255 0.64 11.09 -2.72
C VAL A 255 0.57 9.65 -3.16
N HIS A 256 -0.39 8.89 -2.60
CA HIS A 256 -0.73 7.54 -3.02
C HIS A 256 -2.00 7.60 -3.86
N TYR A 257 -1.87 7.46 -5.16
CA TYR A 257 -2.96 7.71 -6.12
C TYR A 257 -3.73 6.45 -6.52
N ARG A 258 -3.21 5.26 -6.27
CA ARG A 258 -3.81 3.94 -6.54
C ARG A 258 -4.08 3.65 -8.02
N LYS A 259 -4.56 4.63 -8.78
CA LYS A 259 -4.89 4.51 -10.21
C LYS A 259 -4.57 5.81 -10.93
N TRP A 260 -4.06 5.70 -12.15
CA TRP A 260 -3.69 6.85 -12.96
C TRP A 260 -4.79 7.90 -13.16
N PRO A 261 -6.08 7.54 -13.39
CA PRO A 261 -7.16 8.51 -13.47
C PRO A 261 -7.28 9.38 -12.21
N VAL A 262 -7.04 8.82 -11.01
CA VAL A 262 -7.07 9.59 -9.75
C VAL A 262 -5.95 10.64 -9.71
N LEU A 263 -4.74 10.27 -10.15
CA LEU A 263 -3.62 11.21 -10.26
C LEU A 263 -3.91 12.31 -11.28
N LYS A 264 -4.56 11.96 -12.40
CA LYS A 264 -4.99 12.93 -13.43
C LYS A 264 -6.04 13.89 -12.90
N GLU A 265 -7.06 13.41 -12.20
CA GLU A 265 -8.11 14.22 -11.57
C GLU A 265 -7.54 15.20 -10.52
N ALA A 266 -6.49 14.78 -9.79
CA ALA A 266 -5.77 15.64 -8.86
C ALA A 266 -4.81 16.64 -9.55
N GLY A 267 -4.74 16.67 -10.88
CA GLY A 267 -3.87 17.60 -11.64
C GLY A 267 -2.40 17.24 -11.63
N LEU A 268 -2.01 16.09 -11.06
CA LEU A 268 -0.61 15.72 -10.81
C LEU A 268 0.03 14.89 -11.93
N SER A 269 -0.75 14.39 -12.88
CA SER A 269 -0.24 13.55 -13.97
C SER A 269 0.74 14.31 -14.89
N GLY A 270 0.59 15.63 -15.02
CA GLY A 270 1.55 16.50 -15.73
C GLY A 270 2.91 16.52 -15.06
N LEU A 271 2.93 16.72 -13.73
CA LEU A 271 4.14 16.69 -12.92
C LEU A 271 4.87 15.35 -13.09
N ALA A 272 4.17 14.21 -12.93
CA ALA A 272 4.77 12.89 -13.07
C ALA A 272 5.49 12.71 -14.43
N LYS A 273 4.87 13.17 -15.53
CA LYS A 273 5.45 13.13 -16.87
C LYS A 273 6.66 14.08 -17.00
N THR A 274 6.58 15.29 -16.44
CA THR A 274 7.68 16.26 -16.45
C THR A 274 8.89 15.72 -15.71
N LEU A 275 8.70 15.07 -14.55
CA LEU A 275 9.78 14.45 -13.78
C LEU A 275 10.45 13.31 -14.56
N LEU A 276 9.65 12.47 -15.21
CA LEU A 276 10.18 11.40 -16.05
C LEU A 276 11.00 11.98 -17.23
N GLU A 277 10.46 12.99 -17.91
CA GLU A 277 11.17 13.66 -19.02
C GLU A 277 12.49 14.29 -18.54
N LYS A 278 12.47 14.98 -17.40
CA LYS A 278 13.65 15.63 -16.81
C LYS A 278 14.79 14.65 -16.56
N HIS A 279 14.48 13.51 -15.95
CA HIS A 279 15.51 12.56 -15.51
C HIS A 279 15.92 11.53 -16.58
N VAL A 280 15.03 11.21 -17.52
CA VAL A 280 15.27 10.11 -18.48
C VAL A 280 15.21 10.57 -19.94
N GLY A 281 14.69 11.76 -20.22
CA GLY A 281 14.50 12.29 -21.58
C GLY A 281 13.31 11.65 -22.32
N ILE A 282 12.39 11.01 -21.62
CA ILE A 282 11.23 10.32 -22.20
C ILE A 282 9.97 11.07 -21.86
N LYS A 283 9.31 11.66 -22.87
CA LYS A 283 8.04 12.42 -22.69
C LYS A 283 6.84 11.54 -22.42
N LYS A 284 6.85 10.31 -22.93
CA LYS A 284 5.72 9.38 -22.84
C LYS A 284 6.22 7.95 -22.83
N MET A 285 5.70 7.16 -21.89
CA MET A 285 5.89 5.72 -21.94
C MET A 285 5.12 5.13 -23.12
N LEU A 286 5.74 4.19 -23.85
CA LEU A 286 5.07 3.47 -24.94
C LEU A 286 3.93 2.60 -24.42
N LEU A 287 4.12 2.03 -23.23
CA LEU A 287 3.05 1.36 -22.50
C LEU A 287 2.11 2.41 -21.91
N VAL A 288 0.88 2.33 -22.33
CA VAL A 288 -0.21 3.05 -21.66
C VAL A 288 -0.69 2.15 -20.54
N MET A 289 -0.73 2.68 -19.32
CA MET A 289 -1.42 1.99 -18.24
C MET A 289 -2.85 1.73 -18.71
N GLN A 290 -3.29 0.49 -18.59
CA GLN A 290 -4.66 0.15 -18.92
C GLN A 290 -5.54 1.02 -18.04
N ASP A 291 -6.31 1.91 -18.65
CA ASP A 291 -7.34 2.66 -17.94
C ASP A 291 -8.27 1.61 -17.34
N GLY A 292 -8.06 1.31 -16.05
CA GLY A 292 -8.83 0.30 -15.32
C GLY A 292 -10.29 0.71 -15.10
N ASP A 293 -10.85 1.51 -16.01
CA ASP A 293 -12.20 2.04 -15.95
C ASP A 293 -13.24 0.99 -16.35
N THR A 294 -12.89 0.04 -17.22
CA THR A 294 -13.82 -1.05 -17.59
C THR A 294 -14.10 -1.96 -16.39
N SER A 295 -13.12 -2.26 -15.53
CA SER A 295 -13.37 -3.10 -14.35
C SER A 295 -14.12 -2.36 -13.25
N LEU A 296 -13.98 -1.03 -13.14
CA LEU A 296 -14.73 -0.21 -12.19
C LEU A 296 -16.16 0.04 -12.64
N GLU A 297 -16.38 0.27 -13.92
CA GLU A 297 -17.73 0.39 -14.49
C GLU A 297 -18.46 -0.94 -14.41
N THR A 298 -17.81 -2.05 -14.74
CA THR A 298 -18.34 -3.40 -14.56
C THR A 298 -18.65 -3.69 -13.10
N ALA A 299 -17.71 -3.44 -12.16
CA ALA A 299 -17.94 -3.62 -10.73
C ALA A 299 -19.00 -2.67 -10.16
N ARG A 300 -19.13 -1.44 -10.68
CA ARG A 300 -20.22 -0.51 -10.32
C ARG A 300 -21.55 -0.97 -10.90
N ALA A 301 -21.58 -1.48 -12.13
CA ALA A 301 -22.76 -2.05 -12.75
C ALA A 301 -23.23 -3.30 -11.99
N GLU A 302 -22.33 -4.20 -11.62
CA GLU A 302 -22.62 -5.37 -10.79
C GLU A 302 -23.12 -5.00 -9.39
N ARG A 303 -22.52 -4.01 -8.73
CA ARG A 303 -23.01 -3.50 -7.44
C ARG A 303 -24.39 -2.84 -7.55
N ARG A 304 -24.66 -2.09 -8.63
CA ARG A 304 -25.97 -1.52 -8.90
C ARG A 304 -27.01 -2.60 -9.18
N ALA A 305 -26.67 -3.60 -9.98
CA ALA A 305 -27.53 -4.74 -10.26
C ALA A 305 -27.84 -5.55 -9.00
N LYS A 306 -26.83 -5.82 -8.15
CA LYS A 306 -27.01 -6.52 -6.87
C LYS A 306 -27.85 -5.71 -5.86
N LYS A 307 -27.68 -4.36 -5.84
CA LYS A 307 -28.51 -3.47 -5.01
C LYS A 307 -29.96 -3.42 -5.50
N ALA A 308 -30.18 -3.34 -6.82
CA ALA A 308 -31.51 -3.36 -7.42
C ALA A 308 -32.23 -4.70 -7.15
N ARG A 309 -31.53 -5.82 -7.29
CA ARG A 309 -32.06 -7.15 -6.97
C ARG A 309 -32.45 -7.29 -5.50
N ARG A 310 -31.59 -6.85 -4.56
CA ARG A 310 -31.93 -6.84 -3.12
C ARG A 310 -33.13 -5.93 -2.79
N GLN A 311 -33.27 -4.82 -3.50
CA GLN A 311 -34.39 -3.91 -3.32
C GLN A 311 -35.70 -4.53 -3.85
N SER A 312 -35.67 -5.20 -5.01
CA SER A 312 -36.83 -5.91 -5.55
C SER A 312 -37.23 -7.11 -4.67
N GLU A 313 -36.25 -7.86 -4.15
CA GLU A 313 -36.50 -8.96 -3.20
C GLU A 313 -37.12 -8.44 -1.89
N LYS A 314 -36.72 -7.27 -1.42
CA LYS A 314 -37.25 -6.62 -0.21
C LYS A 314 -38.68 -6.11 -0.43
N ASN A 315 -38.94 -5.52 -1.59
CA ASN A 315 -40.28 -5.05 -1.97
C ASN A 315 -41.26 -6.20 -2.25
N ALA A 316 -40.75 -7.36 -2.71
CA ALA A 316 -41.56 -8.57 -2.90
C ALA A 316 -41.87 -9.31 -1.58
N ALA A 317 -41.08 -9.05 -0.53
CA ALA A 317 -41.25 -9.68 0.81
C ALA A 317 -42.08 -8.84 1.78
N ASP A 318 -42.57 -7.65 1.38
CA ASP A 318 -43.45 -6.80 2.22
C ASP A 318 -44.92 -7.00 1.81
N PRO A 319 -45.74 -7.74 2.59
CA PRO A 319 -47.15 -8.06 2.25
C PRO A 319 -48.13 -6.92 2.57
N SER A 320 -47.66 -5.72 2.96
CA SER A 320 -48.51 -4.69 3.55
C SER A 320 -49.34 -3.84 2.55
N ASP A 321 -49.36 -4.19 1.25
CA ASP A 321 -50.14 -3.43 0.25
C ASP A 321 -51.29 -4.21 -0.40
N MET A 322 -51.81 -5.24 0.29
CA MET A 322 -53.10 -5.85 -0.08
C MET A 322 -54.21 -5.25 0.75
N THR A 323 -54.69 -4.08 0.36
CA THR A 323 -56.02 -3.59 0.76
C THR A 323 -57.09 -4.48 0.11
N PRO A 324 -58.03 -5.09 0.84
CA PRO A 324 -59.16 -5.72 0.23
C PRO A 324 -60.13 -4.64 -0.24
N GLU A 325 -60.33 -4.55 -1.54
CA GLU A 325 -61.53 -3.82 -2.06
C GLU A 325 -62.78 -4.61 -1.60
N GLY A 326 -63.58 -3.90 -0.83
CA GLY A 326 -64.86 -4.38 -0.26
C GLY A 326 -65.95 -4.59 -1.31
N GLY A 327 -66.70 -5.65 -1.09
CA GLY A 327 -68.05 -5.80 -1.60
C GLY A 327 -69.09 -5.23 -0.62
#